data_71d16d20553c0b1b714051704074d157
#
_entry.id   71d16d20553c0b1b714051704074d157
#
_cell.length_a   1.000
_cell.length_b   1.000
_cell.length_c   1.000
_cell.angle_alpha   90.00
_cell.angle_beta   90.00
_cell.angle_gamma   90.00
#
_symmetry.space_group_name_H-M   'P 1'
#
loop_
_entity.id
_entity.type
_entity.pdbx_description
1 polymer ?
#
loop_
_entity_poly.entity_id
_entity_poly.type
_entity_poly.pdbx_seq_one_letter_code
_entity_poly.pdbx_strand_id
1 'polypeptide(L)'
;MADRGIVAVFGSMNMDLSVACERIPRAGETVGGSGFITNAGGKGANQAVAAARMGACTHMIGAVGRDAFGASLVAGLQDAGVDCDFVVHRDDVETGTATIIRCEGDNRIVLSPGANHALAGEDVARALRRLVADELDSDASEIAPAAGSVFIAQGECDLAATAEALVCAHGLGFYTVFNPAPACELPAEAWPAVDLVCPNETECQVLTGILPTDDVSCIAALKALLDKGAGAAVITLGGAGSVTLGDDGELLRMPALSSTVVDTTAAGDTFIGALAAARLEGLPL
;
A
#
# COMPACT_ATOMS: atom_id res chain seq x y z
N MET A 1 29.04 -6.87 0.37
CA MET A 1 27.68 -7.39 0.07
C MET A 1 27.19 -6.53 -1.07
N ALA A 2 26.67 -7.11 -2.16
CA ALA A 2 26.19 -6.33 -3.28
C ALA A 2 25.13 -5.34 -2.79
N ASP A 3 25.22 -4.13 -3.30
CA ASP A 3 24.31 -3.00 -3.09
C ASP A 3 22.89 -3.42 -3.45
N ARG A 4 22.19 -4.04 -2.50
CA ARG A 4 20.79 -4.41 -2.70
C ARG A 4 19.97 -3.18 -2.38
N GLY A 5 19.19 -2.71 -3.35
CA GLY A 5 18.21 -1.67 -3.15
C GLY A 5 17.27 -1.97 -1.98
N ILE A 6 16.49 -1.00 -1.57
CA ILE A 6 15.55 -1.08 -0.45
C ILE A 6 14.11 -0.98 -0.93
N VAL A 7 13.16 -1.42 -0.10
CA VAL A 7 11.74 -1.11 -0.24
C VAL A 7 11.37 -0.08 0.83
N ALA A 8 10.98 1.12 0.42
CA ALA A 8 10.42 2.14 1.28
C ALA A 8 8.90 2.17 1.12
N VAL A 9 8.15 2.09 2.21
CA VAL A 9 6.68 2.10 2.17
C VAL A 9 6.18 3.31 2.94
N PHE A 10 5.56 4.27 2.26
CA PHE A 10 4.74 5.29 2.89
C PHE A 10 3.29 4.84 2.92
N GLY A 11 2.73 4.66 4.11
CA GLY A 11 1.38 4.13 4.19
C GLY A 11 0.81 4.04 5.60
N SER A 12 -0.39 3.48 5.64
CA SER A 12 -1.20 3.35 6.84
C SER A 12 -0.75 2.21 7.74
N MET A 13 -0.96 2.45 9.03
CA MET A 13 -0.89 1.47 10.11
C MET A 13 -2.19 1.56 10.89
N ASN A 14 -3.01 0.52 10.88
CA ASN A 14 -4.32 0.50 11.52
C ASN A 14 -4.43 -0.65 12.53
N MET A 15 -5.09 -0.40 13.65
CA MET A 15 -5.58 -1.49 14.49
C MET A 15 -7.00 -1.85 14.06
N ASP A 16 -7.18 -3.07 13.56
CA ASP A 16 -8.46 -3.61 13.17
C ASP A 16 -9.20 -4.15 14.40
N LEU A 17 -10.37 -3.58 14.69
CA LEU A 17 -11.25 -3.92 15.81
C LEU A 17 -12.48 -4.64 15.25
N SER A 18 -12.52 -5.97 15.33
CA SER A 18 -13.56 -6.77 14.69
C SER A 18 -14.48 -7.44 15.69
N VAL A 19 -15.79 -7.32 15.48
CA VAL A 19 -16.81 -7.97 16.30
C VAL A 19 -17.90 -8.56 15.40
N ALA A 20 -18.39 -9.76 15.74
CA ALA A 20 -19.53 -10.35 15.07
C ALA A 20 -20.84 -10.01 15.81
N CYS A 21 -21.88 -9.73 15.06
CA CYS A 21 -23.25 -9.60 15.60
C CYS A 21 -24.26 -10.24 14.65
N GLU A 22 -25.46 -10.51 15.14
CA GLU A 22 -26.53 -11.13 14.36
C GLU A 22 -27.05 -10.17 13.29
N ARG A 23 -27.14 -8.87 13.62
CA ARG A 23 -27.56 -7.80 12.70
C ARG A 23 -26.99 -6.45 13.14
N ILE A 24 -26.97 -5.50 12.23
CA ILE A 24 -26.59 -4.11 12.54
C ILE A 24 -27.62 -3.49 13.52
N PRO A 25 -27.17 -2.83 14.61
CA PRO A 25 -28.06 -2.11 15.52
C PRO A 25 -28.75 -0.93 14.82
N ARG A 26 -30.02 -0.69 15.15
CA ARG A 26 -30.75 0.52 14.73
C ARG A 26 -30.36 1.69 15.62
N ALA A 27 -30.72 2.90 15.21
CA ALA A 27 -30.50 4.09 16.02
C ALA A 27 -31.09 3.93 17.43
N GLY A 28 -30.28 4.15 18.47
CA GLY A 28 -30.64 4.02 19.87
C GLY A 28 -30.69 2.58 20.42
N GLU A 29 -30.30 1.58 19.61
CA GLU A 29 -30.35 0.17 19.99
C GLU A 29 -28.97 -0.33 20.43
N THR A 30 -28.97 -1.24 21.42
CA THR A 30 -27.80 -2.02 21.81
C THR A 30 -28.05 -3.48 21.47
N VAL A 31 -27.12 -4.10 20.71
CA VAL A 31 -27.15 -5.53 20.38
C VAL A 31 -25.95 -6.23 21.01
N GLY A 32 -26.13 -7.51 21.37
CA GLY A 32 -25.02 -8.36 21.82
C GLY A 32 -24.14 -8.73 20.64
N GLY A 33 -22.81 -8.68 20.84
CA GLY A 33 -21.82 -9.18 19.91
C GLY A 33 -21.01 -10.33 20.49
N SER A 34 -20.23 -11.00 19.65
CA SER A 34 -19.34 -12.09 20.02
C SER A 34 -18.07 -12.07 19.18
N GLY A 35 -17.05 -12.86 19.58
CA GLY A 35 -15.83 -13.02 18.79
C GLY A 35 -15.11 -11.69 18.54
N PHE A 36 -15.00 -10.83 19.55
CA PHE A 36 -14.19 -9.63 19.46
C PHE A 36 -12.71 -10.01 19.31
N ILE A 37 -12.08 -9.48 18.29
CA ILE A 37 -10.65 -9.66 18.02
C ILE A 37 -10.03 -8.32 17.62
N THR A 38 -8.74 -8.19 17.88
CA THR A 38 -7.91 -7.09 17.40
C THR A 38 -6.79 -7.65 16.54
N ASN A 39 -6.58 -7.08 15.35
CA ASN A 39 -5.50 -7.49 14.46
C ASN A 39 -4.73 -6.26 14.00
N ALA A 40 -3.43 -6.44 13.79
CA ALA A 40 -2.64 -5.47 13.06
C ALA A 40 -3.11 -5.43 11.60
N GLY A 41 -3.31 -4.25 11.07
CA GLY A 41 -3.76 -3.98 9.70
C GLY A 41 -3.20 -2.66 9.19
N GLY A 42 -3.82 -2.13 8.16
CA GLY A 42 -3.35 -0.99 7.38
C GLY A 42 -2.58 -1.46 6.15
N LYS A 43 -2.94 -0.90 4.99
CA LYS A 43 -2.35 -1.33 3.70
C LYS A 43 -0.84 -1.12 3.67
N GLY A 44 -0.35 0.01 4.20
CA GLY A 44 1.08 0.26 4.30
C GLY A 44 1.80 -0.80 5.12
N ALA A 45 1.31 -1.09 6.33
CA ALA A 45 1.88 -2.11 7.20
C ALA A 45 1.87 -3.50 6.55
N ASN A 46 0.74 -3.89 5.93
CA ASN A 46 0.61 -5.19 5.27
C ASN A 46 1.60 -5.34 4.12
N GLN A 47 1.75 -4.32 3.28
CA GLN A 47 2.67 -4.32 2.12
C GLN A 47 4.13 -4.33 2.57
N ALA A 48 4.48 -3.58 3.64
CA ALA A 48 5.82 -3.60 4.22
C ALA A 48 6.18 -4.97 4.79
N VAL A 49 5.27 -5.58 5.57
CA VAL A 49 5.45 -6.95 6.09
C VAL A 49 5.61 -7.97 4.97
N ALA A 50 4.81 -7.85 3.91
CA ALA A 50 4.91 -8.75 2.76
C ALA A 50 6.28 -8.63 2.07
N ALA A 51 6.76 -7.42 1.80
CA ALA A 51 8.07 -7.19 1.21
C ALA A 51 9.22 -7.74 2.09
N ALA A 52 9.18 -7.46 3.39
CA ALA A 52 10.19 -7.94 4.33
C ALA A 52 10.22 -9.48 4.40
N ARG A 53 9.06 -10.14 4.44
CA ARG A 53 8.96 -11.61 4.43
C ARG A 53 9.46 -12.24 3.12
N MET A 54 9.46 -11.51 2.02
CA MET A 54 10.08 -11.91 0.75
C MET A 54 11.59 -11.64 0.72
N GLY A 55 12.18 -11.13 1.82
CA GLY A 55 13.62 -10.93 2.00
C GLY A 55 14.12 -9.55 1.58
N ALA A 56 13.25 -8.60 1.29
CA ALA A 56 13.63 -7.22 1.01
C ALA A 56 14.04 -6.48 2.30
N CYS A 57 15.08 -5.65 2.22
CA CYS A 57 15.35 -4.63 3.23
C CYS A 57 14.23 -3.59 3.14
N THR A 58 13.39 -3.52 4.17
CA THR A 58 12.12 -2.78 4.10
C THR A 58 12.02 -1.76 5.22
N HIS A 59 11.69 -0.52 4.85
CA HIS A 59 11.52 0.60 5.77
C HIS A 59 10.08 1.12 5.71
N MET A 60 9.47 1.32 6.89
CA MET A 60 8.15 1.93 7.02
C MET A 60 8.27 3.42 7.30
N ILE A 61 7.62 4.23 6.48
CA ILE A 61 7.43 5.66 6.68
C ILE A 61 5.95 5.89 6.99
N GLY A 62 5.64 6.50 8.12
CA GLY A 62 4.25 6.71 8.52
C GLY A 62 4.14 7.30 9.91
N ALA A 63 2.94 7.31 10.47
CA ALA A 63 2.73 7.79 11.82
C ALA A 63 1.73 6.93 12.60
N VAL A 64 1.96 6.83 13.91
CA VAL A 64 1.04 6.23 14.89
C VAL A 64 0.84 7.19 16.05
N GLY A 65 -0.26 7.02 16.78
CA GLY A 65 -0.45 7.69 18.05
C GLY A 65 0.50 7.15 19.13
N ARG A 66 0.78 7.95 20.15
CA ARG A 66 1.52 7.48 21.33
C ARG A 66 0.59 6.74 22.30
N ASP A 67 -0.02 5.67 21.80
CA ASP A 67 -0.99 4.82 22.48
C ASP A 67 -0.62 3.32 22.39
N ALA A 68 -1.42 2.47 23.03
CA ALA A 68 -1.16 1.04 23.06
C ALA A 68 -1.26 0.38 21.67
N PHE A 69 -2.11 0.90 20.78
CA PHE A 69 -2.24 0.39 19.42
C PHE A 69 -1.00 0.73 18.60
N GLY A 70 -0.54 1.99 18.65
CA GLY A 70 0.68 2.40 17.96
C GLY A 70 1.89 1.60 18.40
N ALA A 71 2.07 1.41 19.72
CA ALA A 71 3.16 0.59 20.24
C ALA A 71 3.08 -0.87 19.74
N SER A 72 1.88 -1.46 19.71
CA SER A 72 1.68 -2.84 19.25
C SER A 72 1.94 -2.99 17.74
N LEU A 73 1.49 -2.02 16.91
CA LEU A 73 1.69 -2.04 15.47
C LEU A 73 3.17 -1.93 15.09
N VAL A 74 3.89 -1.00 15.71
CA VAL A 74 5.33 -0.83 15.48
C VAL A 74 6.12 -2.07 15.90
N ALA A 75 5.81 -2.64 17.07
CA ALA A 75 6.45 -3.88 17.52
C ALA A 75 6.20 -5.03 16.52
N GLY A 76 4.96 -5.18 16.02
CA GLY A 76 4.63 -6.21 15.03
C GLY A 76 5.35 -6.04 13.70
N LEU A 77 5.57 -4.80 13.24
CA LEU A 77 6.38 -4.50 12.05
C LEU A 77 7.85 -4.87 12.27
N GLN A 78 8.41 -4.49 13.41
CA GLN A 78 9.81 -4.84 13.79
C GLN A 78 10.01 -6.35 13.90
N ASP A 79 9.07 -7.08 14.49
CA ASP A 79 9.08 -8.54 14.58
C ASP A 79 9.02 -9.21 13.19
N ALA A 80 8.40 -8.54 12.21
CA ALA A 80 8.38 -8.99 10.82
C ALA A 80 9.64 -8.62 10.02
N GLY A 81 10.60 -7.89 10.61
CA GLY A 81 11.85 -7.46 9.98
C GLY A 81 11.74 -6.15 9.22
N VAL A 82 10.71 -5.35 9.49
CA VAL A 82 10.56 -4.00 8.90
C VAL A 82 11.26 -2.98 9.80
N ASP A 83 12.10 -2.15 9.21
CA ASP A 83 12.68 -1.00 9.90
C ASP A 83 11.62 0.09 10.11
N CYS A 84 11.51 0.61 11.33
CA CYS A 84 10.51 1.59 11.73
C CYS A 84 11.13 2.94 12.19
N ASP A 85 12.37 3.22 11.88
CA ASP A 85 13.07 4.45 12.30
C ASP A 85 12.41 5.73 11.75
N PHE A 86 11.62 5.59 10.68
CA PHE A 86 10.85 6.67 10.05
C PHE A 86 9.36 6.65 10.43
N VAL A 87 8.97 5.87 11.46
CA VAL A 87 7.62 5.91 12.02
C VAL A 87 7.55 6.97 13.12
N VAL A 88 6.72 7.98 12.91
CA VAL A 88 6.53 9.11 13.84
C VAL A 88 5.48 8.76 14.89
N HIS A 89 5.80 8.95 16.16
CA HIS A 89 4.85 8.81 17.27
C HIS A 89 4.24 10.18 17.61
N ARG A 90 2.93 10.31 17.48
CA ARG A 90 2.16 11.54 17.69
C ARG A 90 1.56 11.55 19.10
N ASP A 91 1.64 12.72 19.78
CA ASP A 91 1.03 12.95 21.09
C ASP A 91 -0.36 13.60 20.99
N ASP A 92 -0.69 14.15 19.83
CA ASP A 92 -1.87 15.00 19.57
C ASP A 92 -2.98 14.29 18.77
N VAL A 93 -2.75 13.05 18.31
CA VAL A 93 -3.70 12.26 17.54
C VAL A 93 -3.53 10.77 17.85
N GLU A 94 -4.65 10.03 17.87
CA GLU A 94 -4.67 8.58 18.09
C GLU A 94 -4.17 7.79 16.90
N THR A 95 -3.76 6.55 17.13
CA THR A 95 -3.44 5.58 16.08
C THR A 95 -4.66 5.29 15.20
N GLY A 96 -4.45 5.11 13.91
CA GLY A 96 -5.50 4.71 12.97
C GLY A 96 -6.18 3.40 13.36
N THR A 97 -7.49 3.33 13.20
CA THR A 97 -8.30 2.13 13.51
C THR A 97 -9.30 1.83 12.42
N ALA A 98 -9.58 0.53 12.21
CA ALA A 98 -10.71 0.06 11.42
C ALA A 98 -11.68 -0.68 12.34
N THR A 99 -12.88 -0.13 12.52
CA THR A 99 -13.95 -0.82 13.23
C THR A 99 -14.72 -1.69 12.25
N ILE A 100 -14.66 -3.00 12.44
CA ILE A 100 -15.21 -4.00 11.53
C ILE A 100 -16.37 -4.73 12.21
N ILE A 101 -17.58 -4.54 11.72
CA ILE A 101 -18.76 -5.26 12.16
C ILE A 101 -19.04 -6.38 11.16
N ARG A 102 -18.94 -7.62 11.61
CA ARG A 102 -19.24 -8.81 10.82
C ARG A 102 -20.68 -9.24 11.09
N CYS A 103 -21.53 -9.16 10.09
CA CYS A 103 -22.93 -9.57 10.23
C CYS A 103 -23.51 -10.03 8.89
N GLU A 104 -24.48 -10.94 8.92
CA GLU A 104 -25.19 -11.41 7.72
C GLU A 104 -24.29 -11.95 6.61
N GLY A 105 -23.11 -12.47 6.97
CA GLY A 105 -22.13 -12.99 6.01
C GLY A 105 -21.29 -11.93 5.29
N ASP A 106 -21.37 -10.66 5.72
CA ASP A 106 -20.65 -9.53 5.13
C ASP A 106 -20.01 -8.65 6.23
N ASN A 107 -19.13 -7.74 5.84
CA ASN A 107 -18.43 -6.81 6.71
C ASN A 107 -18.92 -5.38 6.49
N ARG A 108 -19.05 -4.63 7.59
CA ARG A 108 -19.23 -3.18 7.59
C ARG A 108 -18.02 -2.56 8.27
N ILE A 109 -17.32 -1.68 7.57
CA ILE A 109 -16.05 -1.11 8.03
C ILE A 109 -16.19 0.39 8.17
N VAL A 110 -15.75 0.91 9.31
CA VAL A 110 -15.59 2.35 9.55
C VAL A 110 -14.12 2.59 9.85
N LEU A 111 -13.47 3.38 8.99
CA LEU A 111 -12.08 3.80 9.18
C LEU A 111 -12.02 5.10 9.98
N SER A 112 -11.16 5.13 11.01
CA SER A 112 -10.67 6.35 11.64
C SER A 112 -9.19 6.49 11.26
N PRO A 113 -8.83 7.42 10.38
CA PRO A 113 -7.46 7.49 9.87
C PRO A 113 -6.43 7.87 10.95
N GLY A 114 -6.83 8.66 11.95
CA GLY A 114 -5.94 9.05 13.03
C GLY A 114 -4.60 9.57 12.52
N ALA A 115 -3.52 9.07 13.09
CA ALA A 115 -2.15 9.47 12.77
C ALA A 115 -1.74 9.19 11.30
N ASN A 116 -2.43 8.32 10.57
CA ASN A 116 -2.16 8.08 9.15
C ASN A 116 -2.29 9.35 8.29
N HIS A 117 -3.08 10.32 8.72
CA HIS A 117 -3.24 11.61 8.05
C HIS A 117 -2.40 12.74 8.69
N ALA A 118 -1.46 12.43 9.58
CA ALA A 118 -0.72 13.43 10.35
C ALA A 118 0.60 13.87 9.72
N LEU A 119 1.06 13.20 8.66
CA LEU A 119 2.30 13.57 7.95
C LEU A 119 1.96 14.40 6.71
N ALA A 120 2.66 15.53 6.58
CA ALA A 120 2.67 16.30 5.33
C ALA A 120 3.68 15.68 4.34
N GLY A 121 3.51 15.97 3.05
CA GLY A 121 4.42 15.48 2.01
C GLY A 121 5.89 15.86 2.25
N GLU A 122 6.14 17.06 2.81
CA GLU A 122 7.49 17.49 3.17
C GLU A 122 8.13 16.59 4.25
N ASP A 123 7.35 16.10 5.22
CA ASP A 123 7.86 15.18 6.25
C ASP A 123 8.28 13.85 5.63
N VAL A 124 7.47 13.32 4.72
CA VAL A 124 7.78 12.10 3.97
C VAL A 124 8.99 12.30 3.06
N ALA A 125 9.06 13.42 2.36
CA ALA A 125 10.20 13.76 1.50
C ALA A 125 11.51 13.90 2.31
N ARG A 126 11.44 14.43 3.51
CA ARG A 126 12.58 14.51 4.43
C ARG A 126 13.03 13.13 4.88
N ALA A 127 12.09 12.25 5.22
CA ALA A 127 12.37 10.86 5.59
C ALA A 127 13.03 10.11 4.43
N LEU A 128 12.53 10.23 3.20
CA LEU A 128 13.10 9.62 2.01
C LEU A 128 14.53 10.09 1.72
N ARG A 129 14.78 11.40 1.79
CA ARG A 129 16.15 11.94 1.57
C ARG A 129 17.12 11.44 2.63
N ARG A 130 16.68 11.35 3.89
CA ARG A 130 17.49 10.82 4.98
C ARG A 130 17.75 9.32 4.78
N LEU A 131 16.73 8.54 4.43
CA LEU A 131 16.87 7.13 4.14
C LEU A 131 17.91 6.86 3.03
N VAL A 132 17.84 7.62 1.94
CA VAL A 132 18.82 7.51 0.84
C VAL A 132 20.22 7.89 1.31
N ALA A 133 20.38 8.92 2.15
CA ALA A 133 21.68 9.33 2.67
C ALA A 133 22.28 8.30 3.64
N ASP A 134 21.45 7.70 4.51
CA ASP A 134 21.88 6.72 5.53
C ASP A 134 22.31 5.38 4.87
N GLU A 135 21.63 4.94 3.80
CA GLU A 135 21.94 3.68 3.11
C GLU A 135 23.14 3.77 2.15
N LEU A 136 23.51 4.97 1.66
CA LEU A 136 24.53 5.12 0.62
C LEU A 136 25.88 5.57 1.16
N ASP A 137 26.05 5.76 2.49
CA ASP A 137 27.32 6.23 3.13
C ASP A 137 28.02 7.33 2.29
N SER A 138 27.22 8.18 1.62
CA SER A 138 27.69 9.20 0.70
C SER A 138 27.78 10.55 1.39
N ASP A 139 28.92 11.23 1.21
CA ASP A 139 29.04 12.66 1.49
C ASP A 139 27.85 13.40 0.89
N ALA A 140 27.13 14.15 1.70
CA ALA A 140 25.82 14.77 1.41
C ALA A 140 25.79 15.75 0.21
N SER A 141 26.83 15.79 -0.61
CA SER A 141 26.95 16.65 -1.79
C SER A 141 26.54 16.00 -3.11
N GLU A 142 26.47 14.67 -3.19
CA GLU A 142 25.96 13.93 -4.36
C GLU A 142 25.03 12.83 -3.85
N ILE A 143 23.73 13.08 -3.81
CA ILE A 143 22.72 12.05 -3.54
C ILE A 143 22.78 11.09 -4.73
N ALA A 144 23.37 9.93 -4.53
CA ALA A 144 23.31 8.87 -5.54
C ALA A 144 21.84 8.45 -5.69
N PRO A 145 21.35 8.23 -6.93
CA PRO A 145 19.98 7.76 -7.13
C PRO A 145 19.76 6.47 -6.35
N ALA A 146 18.59 6.30 -5.76
CA ALA A 146 18.15 5.06 -5.11
C ALA A 146 17.90 3.94 -6.16
N ALA A 147 18.82 3.82 -7.12
CA ALA A 147 18.71 2.95 -8.27
C ALA A 147 18.53 1.49 -7.82
N GLY A 148 17.47 0.86 -8.33
CA GLY A 148 17.07 -0.48 -7.92
C GLY A 148 16.23 -0.55 -6.65
N SER A 149 15.97 0.58 -5.97
CA SER A 149 15.06 0.65 -4.83
C SER A 149 13.61 0.89 -5.26
N VAL A 150 12.66 0.46 -4.42
CA VAL A 150 11.22 0.57 -4.69
C VAL A 150 10.56 1.42 -3.62
N PHE A 151 9.70 2.34 -4.03
CA PHE A 151 8.82 3.11 -3.14
C PHE A 151 7.38 2.70 -3.37
N ILE A 152 6.64 2.41 -2.28
CA ILE A 152 5.23 2.00 -2.34
C ILE A 152 4.38 3.02 -1.58
N ALA A 153 3.25 3.42 -2.17
CA ALA A 153 2.23 4.24 -1.52
C ALA A 153 0.82 3.74 -1.85
N GLN A 154 -0.15 4.06 -0.97
CA GLN A 154 -1.54 3.64 -1.10
C GLN A 154 -2.49 4.82 -0.83
N GLY A 155 -3.81 4.56 -0.82
CA GLY A 155 -4.86 5.58 -0.65
C GLY A 155 -5.35 5.80 0.79
N GLU A 156 -4.69 5.25 1.82
CA GLU A 156 -5.15 5.36 3.21
C GLU A 156 -4.45 6.48 4.03
N CYS A 157 -3.45 7.13 3.45
CA CYS A 157 -2.83 8.33 4.01
C CYS A 157 -3.41 9.61 3.39
N ASP A 158 -2.98 10.78 3.87
CA ASP A 158 -3.33 12.03 3.22
C ASP A 158 -2.92 12.00 1.74
N LEU A 159 -3.86 12.30 0.86
CA LEU A 159 -3.66 12.10 -0.58
C LEU A 159 -2.70 13.14 -1.18
N ALA A 160 -2.68 14.35 -0.65
CA ALA A 160 -1.72 15.37 -1.09
C ALA A 160 -0.30 14.97 -0.67
N ALA A 161 -0.14 14.52 0.58
CA ALA A 161 1.14 13.99 1.07
C ALA A 161 1.60 12.76 0.26
N THR A 162 0.66 11.88 -0.13
CA THR A 162 0.95 10.70 -0.96
C THR A 162 1.45 11.12 -2.35
N ALA A 163 0.80 12.09 -2.98
CA ALA A 163 1.21 12.61 -4.28
C ALA A 163 2.61 13.25 -4.23
N GLU A 164 2.86 14.11 -3.23
CA GLU A 164 4.17 14.73 -3.03
C GLU A 164 5.26 13.71 -2.73
N ALA A 165 4.95 12.66 -1.96
CA ALA A 165 5.87 11.57 -1.66
C ALA A 165 6.25 10.76 -2.92
N LEU A 166 5.29 10.44 -3.78
CA LEU A 166 5.53 9.77 -5.07
C LEU A 166 6.44 10.60 -5.97
N VAL A 167 6.16 11.90 -6.11
CA VAL A 167 7.00 12.80 -6.91
C VAL A 167 8.42 12.91 -6.35
N CYS A 168 8.56 13.00 -5.02
CA CYS A 168 9.87 13.04 -4.37
C CYS A 168 10.65 11.73 -4.58
N ALA A 169 10.01 10.58 -4.34
CA ALA A 169 10.63 9.26 -4.47
C ALA A 169 11.09 9.01 -5.91
N HIS A 170 10.25 9.31 -6.90
CA HIS A 170 10.60 9.20 -8.31
C HIS A 170 11.80 10.09 -8.65
N GLY A 171 11.81 11.35 -8.16
CA GLY A 171 12.94 12.27 -8.34
C GLY A 171 14.24 11.82 -7.67
N LEU A 172 14.16 10.98 -6.63
CA LEU A 172 15.30 10.33 -5.97
C LEU A 172 15.76 9.03 -6.66
N GLY A 173 15.06 8.60 -7.73
CA GLY A 173 15.41 7.41 -8.51
C GLY A 173 14.81 6.09 -8.01
N PHE A 174 13.84 6.14 -7.08
CA PHE A 174 13.04 4.96 -6.74
C PHE A 174 12.14 4.56 -7.90
N TYR A 175 11.93 3.25 -8.06
CA TYR A 175 10.81 2.72 -8.82
C TYR A 175 9.54 2.86 -7.97
N THR A 176 8.60 3.68 -8.41
CA THR A 176 7.42 4.05 -7.62
C THR A 176 6.22 3.17 -7.95
N VAL A 177 5.61 2.61 -6.91
CA VAL A 177 4.40 1.77 -6.99
C VAL A 177 3.26 2.46 -6.25
N PHE A 178 2.17 2.73 -6.95
CA PHE A 178 0.95 3.27 -6.35
C PHE A 178 -0.17 2.23 -6.37
N ASN A 179 -0.67 1.89 -5.18
CA ASN A 179 -1.88 1.09 -5.00
C ASN A 179 -3.04 2.03 -4.62
N PRO A 180 -3.95 2.35 -5.54
CA PRO A 180 -5.07 3.27 -5.30
C PRO A 180 -6.17 2.64 -4.45
N ALA A 181 -5.84 2.15 -3.29
CA ALA A 181 -6.71 1.42 -2.37
C ALA A 181 -6.78 2.11 -0.99
N PRO A 182 -7.97 2.50 -0.47
CA PRO A 182 -9.25 2.51 -1.21
C PRO A 182 -9.18 3.40 -2.45
N ALA A 183 -10.10 3.15 -3.40
CA ALA A 183 -10.08 3.86 -4.68
C ALA A 183 -10.00 5.38 -4.52
N CYS A 184 -8.94 5.97 -5.03
CA CYS A 184 -8.66 7.40 -4.94
C CYS A 184 -7.92 7.89 -6.18
N GLU A 185 -8.15 9.16 -6.55
CA GLU A 185 -7.54 9.80 -7.71
C GLU A 185 -6.40 10.72 -7.27
N LEU A 186 -5.20 10.51 -7.81
CA LEU A 186 -4.08 11.43 -7.61
C LEU A 186 -4.28 12.73 -8.40
N PRO A 187 -3.73 13.86 -7.96
CA PRO A 187 -3.58 15.05 -8.78
C PRO A 187 -2.87 14.71 -10.10
N ALA A 188 -3.31 15.32 -11.22
CA ALA A 188 -2.83 14.97 -12.56
C ALA A 188 -1.30 15.09 -12.71
N GLU A 189 -0.70 16.04 -12.00
CA GLU A 189 0.73 16.27 -11.99
C GLU A 189 1.57 15.18 -11.29
N ALA A 190 0.95 14.35 -10.47
CA ALA A 190 1.64 13.27 -9.76
C ALA A 190 1.70 11.96 -10.57
N TRP A 191 0.79 11.74 -11.51
CA TRP A 191 0.75 10.51 -12.30
C TRP A 191 2.04 10.19 -13.07
N PRO A 192 2.76 11.17 -13.68
CA PRO A 192 4.04 10.88 -14.33
C PRO A 192 5.15 10.39 -13.40
N ALA A 193 4.96 10.52 -12.09
CA ALA A 193 5.86 9.99 -11.07
C ALA A 193 5.45 8.60 -10.56
N VAL A 194 4.48 7.94 -11.18
CA VAL A 194 4.02 6.58 -10.86
C VAL A 194 4.55 5.64 -11.93
N ASP A 195 5.60 4.86 -11.60
CA ASP A 195 6.15 3.86 -12.53
C ASP A 195 5.21 2.67 -12.70
N LEU A 196 4.49 2.30 -11.64
CA LEU A 196 3.50 1.23 -11.65
C LEU A 196 2.26 1.58 -10.84
N VAL A 197 1.09 1.54 -11.46
CA VAL A 197 -0.20 1.59 -10.76
C VAL A 197 -0.82 0.19 -10.67
N CYS A 198 -1.28 -0.18 -9.45
CA CYS A 198 -1.79 -1.52 -9.20
C CYS A 198 -3.15 -1.49 -8.48
N PRO A 199 -4.28 -1.28 -9.17
CA PRO A 199 -5.63 -1.40 -8.64
C PRO A 199 -6.15 -2.84 -8.69
N ASN A 200 -7.22 -3.13 -7.93
CA ASN A 200 -8.11 -4.26 -8.18
C ASN A 200 -9.23 -3.86 -9.17
N GLU A 201 -10.18 -4.79 -9.44
CA GLU A 201 -11.27 -4.56 -10.41
C GLU A 201 -12.15 -3.35 -10.05
N THR A 202 -12.53 -3.24 -8.78
CA THR A 202 -13.42 -2.16 -8.33
C THR A 202 -12.70 -0.82 -8.24
N GLU A 203 -11.48 -0.80 -7.80
CA GLU A 203 -10.62 0.40 -7.80
C GLU A 203 -10.35 0.87 -9.23
N CYS A 204 -10.07 -0.07 -10.13
CA CYS A 204 -9.91 0.20 -11.55
C CYS A 204 -11.18 0.83 -12.16
N GLN A 205 -12.36 0.28 -11.83
CA GLN A 205 -13.63 0.85 -12.30
C GLN A 205 -13.85 2.28 -11.80
N VAL A 206 -13.50 2.58 -10.55
CA VAL A 206 -13.62 3.95 -10.02
C VAL A 206 -12.68 4.91 -10.75
N LEU A 207 -11.43 4.50 -11.01
CA LEU A 207 -10.41 5.34 -11.64
C LEU A 207 -10.63 5.55 -13.14
N THR A 208 -11.18 4.56 -13.84
CA THR A 208 -11.26 4.56 -15.30
C THR A 208 -12.69 4.58 -15.85
N GLY A 209 -13.67 4.29 -15.01
CA GLY A 209 -15.06 4.05 -15.42
C GLY A 209 -15.26 2.65 -16.06
N ILE A 210 -14.23 1.81 -16.14
CA ILE A 210 -14.26 0.51 -16.82
C ILE A 210 -14.08 -0.60 -15.78
N LEU A 211 -15.05 -1.52 -15.69
CA LEU A 211 -14.92 -2.75 -14.90
C LEU A 211 -14.25 -3.83 -15.78
N PRO A 212 -13.04 -4.32 -15.42
CA PRO A 212 -12.32 -5.30 -16.21
C PRO A 212 -12.88 -6.72 -15.97
N THR A 213 -13.74 -7.18 -16.88
CA THR A 213 -14.42 -8.50 -16.78
C THR A 213 -14.01 -9.50 -17.88
N ASP A 214 -13.44 -9.00 -18.98
CA ASP A 214 -12.96 -9.78 -20.11
C ASP A 214 -11.70 -9.14 -20.72
N ASP A 215 -11.10 -9.77 -21.74
CA ASP A 215 -9.85 -9.27 -22.34
C ASP A 215 -10.00 -7.87 -22.93
N VAL A 216 -11.13 -7.56 -23.54
CA VAL A 216 -11.38 -6.28 -24.19
C VAL A 216 -11.46 -5.17 -23.14
N SER A 217 -12.22 -5.39 -22.06
CA SER A 217 -12.35 -4.44 -20.96
C SER A 217 -11.06 -4.33 -20.14
N CYS A 218 -10.31 -5.42 -19.96
CA CYS A 218 -8.99 -5.37 -19.33
C CYS A 218 -8.01 -4.50 -20.12
N ILE A 219 -7.90 -4.68 -21.44
CA ILE A 219 -7.05 -3.86 -22.31
C ILE A 219 -7.48 -2.38 -22.26
N ALA A 220 -8.77 -2.11 -22.34
CA ALA A 220 -9.30 -0.75 -22.28
C ALA A 220 -8.99 -0.08 -20.93
N ALA A 221 -9.17 -0.79 -19.83
CA ALA A 221 -8.90 -0.31 -18.48
C ALA A 221 -7.40 -0.04 -18.25
N LEU A 222 -6.52 -0.98 -18.67
CA LEU A 222 -5.07 -0.79 -18.59
C LEU A 222 -4.63 0.43 -19.39
N LYS A 223 -5.12 0.62 -20.62
CA LYS A 223 -4.82 1.82 -21.43
C LYS A 223 -5.30 3.10 -20.75
N ALA A 224 -6.50 3.10 -20.17
CA ALA A 224 -7.02 4.26 -19.46
C ALA A 224 -6.20 4.62 -18.21
N LEU A 225 -5.58 3.65 -17.53
CA LEU A 225 -4.63 3.89 -16.44
C LEU A 225 -3.31 4.50 -16.97
N LEU A 226 -2.79 3.99 -18.08
CA LEU A 226 -1.58 4.53 -18.71
C LEU A 226 -1.81 5.95 -19.25
N ASP A 227 -3.01 6.23 -19.80
CA ASP A 227 -3.38 7.56 -20.30
C ASP A 227 -3.42 8.63 -19.18
N LYS A 228 -3.48 8.22 -17.90
CA LYS A 228 -3.32 9.15 -16.77
C LYS A 228 -1.86 9.59 -16.57
N GLY A 229 -0.91 8.86 -17.12
CA GLY A 229 0.52 9.17 -17.04
C GLY A 229 1.36 8.13 -16.32
N ALA A 230 0.79 7.04 -15.80
CA ALA A 230 1.55 5.96 -15.18
C ALA A 230 2.44 5.24 -16.21
N GLY A 231 3.63 4.82 -15.79
CA GLY A 231 4.59 4.11 -16.66
C GLY A 231 4.14 2.70 -17.03
N ALA A 232 3.53 1.99 -16.08
CA ALA A 232 2.96 0.66 -16.25
C ALA A 232 1.69 0.51 -15.40
N ALA A 233 0.86 -0.48 -15.72
CA ALA A 233 -0.33 -0.80 -14.97
C ALA A 233 -0.49 -2.33 -14.82
N VAL A 234 -0.83 -2.78 -13.62
CA VAL A 234 -1.24 -4.16 -13.33
C VAL A 234 -2.61 -4.12 -12.66
N ILE A 235 -3.57 -4.88 -13.15
CA ILE A 235 -4.88 -5.02 -12.50
C ILE A 235 -4.96 -6.41 -11.87
N THR A 236 -5.22 -6.47 -10.56
CA THR A 236 -5.49 -7.74 -9.87
C THR A 236 -6.95 -8.13 -10.04
N LEU A 237 -7.20 -9.41 -10.35
CA LEU A 237 -8.52 -9.99 -10.70
C LEU A 237 -8.92 -11.10 -9.70
N GLY A 238 -8.55 -10.95 -8.44
CA GLY A 238 -8.82 -11.93 -7.40
C GLY A 238 -8.38 -13.33 -7.78
N GLY A 239 -9.30 -14.31 -7.76
CA GLY A 239 -9.03 -15.69 -8.11
C GLY A 239 -8.66 -15.92 -9.60
N ALA A 240 -8.84 -14.93 -10.47
CA ALA A 240 -8.40 -15.01 -11.87
C ALA A 240 -6.94 -14.57 -12.08
N GLY A 241 -6.28 -14.07 -11.02
CA GLY A 241 -4.87 -13.65 -11.06
C GLY A 241 -4.68 -12.17 -11.34
N SER A 242 -3.85 -11.81 -12.30
CA SER A 242 -3.59 -10.42 -12.67
C SER A 242 -3.36 -10.27 -14.17
N VAL A 243 -3.48 -9.03 -14.65
CA VAL A 243 -3.27 -8.66 -16.05
C VAL A 243 -2.42 -7.41 -16.16
N THR A 244 -1.62 -7.34 -17.23
CA THR A 244 -0.86 -6.15 -17.63
C THR A 244 -0.78 -6.11 -19.16
N LEU A 245 -0.22 -5.03 -19.73
CA LEU A 245 0.14 -4.96 -21.13
C LEU A 245 1.64 -5.22 -21.30
N GLY A 246 2.00 -6.05 -22.25
CA GLY A 246 3.39 -6.18 -22.73
C GLY A 246 3.84 -4.96 -23.53
N ASP A 247 5.14 -4.90 -23.84
CA ASP A 247 5.74 -3.80 -24.63
C ASP A 247 5.13 -3.66 -26.03
N ASP A 248 4.60 -4.74 -26.58
CA ASP A 248 3.88 -4.79 -27.86
C ASP A 248 2.40 -4.39 -27.76
N GLY A 249 1.91 -4.11 -26.52
CA GLY A 249 0.53 -3.79 -26.21
C GLY A 249 -0.41 -5.00 -26.16
N GLU A 250 0.12 -6.22 -26.20
CA GLU A 250 -0.66 -7.44 -25.97
C GLU A 250 -0.98 -7.63 -24.48
N LEU A 251 -2.14 -8.25 -24.22
CA LEU A 251 -2.59 -8.56 -22.86
C LEU A 251 -1.81 -9.75 -22.32
N LEU A 252 -1.03 -9.52 -21.28
CA LEU A 252 -0.39 -10.56 -20.51
C LEU A 252 -1.24 -10.95 -19.30
N ARG A 253 -1.44 -12.25 -19.09
CA ARG A 253 -2.18 -12.79 -17.95
C ARG A 253 -1.28 -13.65 -17.07
N MET A 254 -1.29 -13.36 -15.78
CA MET A 254 -0.68 -14.22 -14.77
C MET A 254 -1.82 -14.90 -13.98
N PRO A 255 -2.02 -16.22 -14.11
CA PRO A 255 -3.07 -16.91 -13.39
C PRO A 255 -2.78 -16.93 -11.88
N ALA A 256 -3.82 -16.93 -11.05
CA ALA A 256 -3.66 -17.13 -9.62
C ALA A 256 -3.13 -18.55 -9.34
N LEU A 257 -2.25 -18.65 -8.33
CA LEU A 257 -1.81 -19.96 -7.86
C LEU A 257 -2.99 -20.71 -7.20
N SER A 258 -3.13 -21.99 -7.55
CA SER A 258 -4.16 -22.83 -6.93
C SER A 258 -3.86 -23.02 -5.45
N SER A 259 -4.78 -22.58 -4.59
CA SER A 259 -4.67 -22.73 -3.14
C SER A 259 -6.04 -22.92 -2.50
N THR A 260 -6.06 -23.48 -1.28
CA THR A 260 -7.28 -23.51 -0.48
C THR A 260 -7.42 -22.16 0.20
N VAL A 261 -8.35 -21.33 -0.25
CA VAL A 261 -8.59 -20.00 0.32
C VAL A 261 -9.27 -20.15 1.67
N VAL A 262 -8.63 -19.62 2.72
CA VAL A 262 -9.17 -19.52 4.09
C VAL A 262 -9.65 -18.10 4.37
N ASP A 263 -8.85 -17.10 3.98
CA ASP A 263 -9.13 -15.68 4.11
C ASP A 263 -8.43 -14.93 2.98
N THR A 264 -9.10 -13.94 2.39
CA THR A 264 -8.56 -13.10 1.32
C THR A 264 -8.07 -11.74 1.81
N THR A 265 -8.15 -11.48 3.11
CA THR A 265 -7.66 -10.23 3.71
C THR A 265 -6.17 -10.05 3.40
N ALA A 266 -5.79 -8.86 3.00
CA ALA A 266 -4.42 -8.49 2.63
C ALA A 266 -3.81 -9.31 1.45
N ALA A 267 -4.61 -10.04 0.65
CA ALA A 267 -4.07 -10.74 -0.53
C ALA A 267 -3.47 -9.76 -1.55
N GLY A 268 -4.15 -8.64 -1.83
CA GLY A 268 -3.64 -7.56 -2.67
C GLY A 268 -2.38 -6.91 -2.11
N ASP A 269 -2.35 -6.67 -0.79
CA ASP A 269 -1.16 -6.11 -0.13
C ASP A 269 0.04 -7.05 -0.22
N THR A 270 -0.21 -8.37 -0.05
CA THR A 270 0.82 -9.41 -0.20
C THR A 270 1.34 -9.45 -1.63
N PHE A 271 0.47 -9.33 -2.63
CA PHE A 271 0.87 -9.27 -4.04
C PHE A 271 1.79 -8.09 -4.30
N ILE A 272 1.44 -6.89 -3.83
CA ILE A 272 2.23 -5.67 -4.04
C ILE A 272 3.58 -5.74 -3.32
N GLY A 273 3.62 -6.19 -2.06
CA GLY A 273 4.87 -6.35 -1.32
C GLY A 273 5.80 -7.38 -1.97
N ALA A 274 5.25 -8.51 -2.45
CA ALA A 274 6.04 -9.51 -3.18
C ALA A 274 6.55 -8.98 -4.54
N LEU A 275 5.72 -8.23 -5.27
CA LEU A 275 6.11 -7.59 -6.52
C LEU A 275 7.26 -6.60 -6.30
N ALA A 276 7.21 -5.79 -5.25
CA ALA A 276 8.28 -4.86 -4.91
C ALA A 276 9.58 -5.59 -4.58
N ALA A 277 9.53 -6.67 -3.80
CA ALA A 277 10.70 -7.50 -3.51
C ALA A 277 11.29 -8.15 -4.78
N ALA A 278 10.44 -8.69 -5.66
CA ALA A 278 10.86 -9.25 -6.94
C ALA A 278 11.54 -8.20 -7.85
N ARG A 279 11.02 -6.96 -7.81
CA ARG A 279 11.60 -5.85 -8.58
C ARG A 279 13.00 -5.49 -8.11
N LEU A 280 13.32 -5.59 -6.81
CA LEU A 280 14.69 -5.43 -6.29
C LEU A 280 15.67 -6.47 -6.86
N GLU A 281 15.17 -7.66 -7.20
CA GLU A 281 15.97 -8.72 -7.82
C GLU A 281 16.14 -8.51 -9.34
N GLY A 282 15.59 -7.42 -9.90
CA GLY A 282 15.68 -7.10 -11.33
C GLY A 282 14.74 -7.95 -12.20
N LEU A 283 13.74 -8.61 -11.60
CA LEU A 283 12.74 -9.36 -12.35
C LEU A 283 11.83 -8.40 -13.13
N PRO A 284 11.47 -8.72 -14.38
CA PRO A 284 10.50 -7.95 -15.14
C PRO A 284 9.09 -8.07 -14.54
N LEU A 285 8.20 -7.12 -14.90
CA LEU A 285 6.78 -7.16 -14.56
C LEU A 285 6.07 -8.29 -15.30
#